data_53d203c8acab06a2a77a9b69e4598e8c
#
_entry.id   53d203c8acab06a2a77a9b69e4598e8c
#
_cell.length_a   1.000
_cell.length_b   1.000
_cell.length_c   1.000
_cell.angle_alpha   90.00
_cell.angle_beta   90.00
_cell.angle_gamma   90.00
#
_symmetry.space_group_name_H-M   'P 1'
#
loop_
_entity.id
_entity.type
_entity.pdbx_description
1 polymer ?
#
loop_
_entity_poly.entity_id
_entity_poly.type
_entity_poly.pdbx_seq_one_letter_code
_entity_poly.pdbx_strand_id
1 'polypeptide(L)'
;VDSAPLIPMNDPTVLWINAGVTPLKKYFDGTVVPSNRRLTSCQKCIRTGDIEEVGKTARHHTFFQMLGNFSIGDYFRDEALTWAWELLTSPKYFDMDKDKLYITVYTDDVDSYNKWISLGVKPSHLVKLDGNFWEIGPGPSGPDTEIFDDRGEKYDKEGNGIKLLQEEIE
;
A
#
# COMPACT_ATOMS: atom_id res chain seq x y z
N VAL A 1 14.93 7.80 -6.29
CA VAL A 1 15.96 6.76 -6.07
C VAL A 1 15.84 5.73 -7.19
N ASP A 2 16.97 5.35 -7.78
CA ASP A 2 16.99 4.33 -8.84
C ASP A 2 16.57 2.95 -8.29
N SER A 3 16.00 2.13 -9.16
CA SER A 3 15.65 0.75 -8.82
C SER A 3 16.91 -0.05 -8.48
N ALA A 4 16.92 -0.65 -7.31
CA ALA A 4 17.97 -1.61 -6.96
C ALA A 4 17.88 -2.87 -7.85
N PRO A 5 18.97 -3.62 -8.01
CA PRO A 5 18.95 -4.94 -8.64
C PRO A 5 17.97 -5.87 -7.92
N LEU A 6 17.36 -6.81 -8.66
CA LEU A 6 16.42 -7.77 -8.09
C LEU A 6 17.08 -8.70 -7.05
N ILE A 7 18.34 -9.04 -7.28
CA ILE A 7 19.15 -9.79 -6.29
C ILE A 7 19.68 -8.77 -5.29
N PRO A 8 19.34 -8.89 -4.00
CA PRO A 8 19.79 -7.95 -2.99
C PRO A 8 21.31 -8.02 -2.81
N MET A 9 21.92 -6.83 -2.73
CA MET A 9 23.33 -6.74 -2.39
C MET A 9 23.47 -6.47 -0.89
N ASN A 10 24.12 -7.38 -0.18
CA ASN A 10 24.38 -7.27 1.27
C ASN A 10 23.13 -7.28 2.18
N ASP A 11 22.04 -7.89 1.74
CA ASP A 11 20.86 -8.15 2.58
C ASP A 11 20.57 -9.67 2.59
N PRO A 12 21.01 -10.40 3.60
CA PRO A 12 20.79 -11.86 3.68
C PRO A 12 19.36 -12.22 4.13
N THR A 13 18.54 -11.25 4.45
CA THR A 13 17.18 -11.48 4.98
C THR A 13 16.16 -11.78 3.87
N VAL A 14 16.50 -11.51 2.61
CA VAL A 14 15.63 -11.73 1.45
C VAL A 14 16.39 -12.37 0.29
N LEU A 15 15.76 -13.27 -0.44
CA LEU A 15 16.35 -13.90 -1.63
C LEU A 15 16.34 -12.96 -2.84
N TRP A 16 15.31 -12.14 -2.95
CA TRP A 16 15.14 -11.12 -3.99
C TRP A 16 14.35 -9.93 -3.43
N ILE A 17 14.45 -8.81 -4.13
CA ILE A 17 13.68 -7.61 -3.78
C ILE A 17 12.20 -7.85 -4.10
N ASN A 18 11.36 -7.80 -3.09
CA ASN A 18 9.93 -8.08 -3.16
C ASN A 18 9.03 -6.88 -2.84
N ALA A 19 9.64 -5.76 -2.42
CA ALA A 19 8.92 -4.53 -2.09
C ALA A 19 9.81 -3.28 -2.32
N GLY A 20 9.18 -2.14 -2.52
CA GLY A 20 9.87 -0.87 -2.71
C GLY A 20 10.68 -0.42 -1.49
N VAL A 21 10.27 -0.80 -0.29
CA VAL A 21 10.96 -0.48 0.96
C VAL A 21 12.22 -1.35 1.19
N THR A 22 12.28 -2.53 0.60
CA THR A 22 13.36 -3.50 0.87
C THR A 22 14.77 -2.91 0.71
N PRO A 23 15.13 -2.22 -0.39
CA PRO A 23 16.46 -1.63 -0.52
C PRO A 23 16.65 -0.36 0.34
N LEU A 24 15.62 0.12 1.00
CA LEU A 24 15.63 1.34 1.81
C LEU A 24 15.70 1.06 3.32
N LYS A 25 15.70 -0.21 3.74
CA LYS A 25 15.73 -0.61 5.17
C LYS A 25 16.72 0.17 5.99
N LYS A 26 17.95 0.35 5.47
CA LYS A 26 19.04 1.08 6.13
C LYS A 26 18.72 2.53 6.51
N TYR A 27 17.73 3.14 5.86
CA TYR A 27 17.28 4.49 6.21
C TYR A 27 16.22 4.46 7.30
N PHE A 28 15.42 3.41 7.36
CA PHE A 28 14.38 3.24 8.38
C PHE A 28 14.95 2.76 9.72
N ASP A 29 15.99 1.92 9.70
CA ASP A 29 16.67 1.45 10.91
C ASP A 29 17.72 2.45 11.46
N GLY A 30 17.93 3.56 10.74
CA GLY A 30 18.87 4.61 11.16
C GLY A 30 20.34 4.30 10.90
N THR A 31 20.65 3.18 10.27
CA THR A 31 22.06 2.82 9.93
C THR A 31 22.68 3.84 8.98
N VAL A 32 21.89 4.40 8.08
CA VAL A 32 22.33 5.43 7.13
C VAL A 32 21.34 6.60 7.14
N VAL A 33 21.85 7.81 7.24
CA VAL A 33 21.04 9.02 7.08
C VAL A 33 21.00 9.39 5.59
N PRO A 34 19.83 9.43 4.95
CA PRO A 34 19.75 9.82 3.54
C PRO A 34 20.00 11.32 3.37
N SER A 35 20.58 11.71 2.25
CA SER A 35 20.78 13.13 1.88
C SER A 35 19.45 13.87 1.65
N ASN A 36 18.42 13.16 1.24
CA ASN A 36 17.05 13.65 1.13
C ASN A 36 16.13 12.72 1.91
N ARG A 37 15.28 13.27 2.78
CA ARG A 37 14.34 12.51 3.61
C ARG A 37 13.04 12.16 2.89
N ARG A 38 12.77 12.79 1.75
CA ARG A 38 11.63 12.49 0.86
C ARG A 38 12.14 11.73 -0.34
N LEU A 39 11.81 10.46 -0.42
CA LEU A 39 12.29 9.58 -1.49
C LEU A 39 11.12 9.09 -2.32
N THR A 40 11.34 8.99 -3.63
CA THR A 40 10.43 8.28 -4.54
C THR A 40 11.22 7.23 -5.30
N SER A 41 10.57 6.13 -5.63
CA SER A 41 11.17 5.06 -6.44
C SER A 41 10.12 4.38 -7.32
N CYS A 42 10.64 3.73 -8.37
CA CYS A 42 9.90 2.76 -9.17
C CYS A 42 10.74 1.46 -9.12
N GLN A 43 10.52 0.67 -8.05
CA GLN A 43 11.35 -0.48 -7.73
C GLN A 43 10.88 -1.73 -8.46
N LYS A 44 11.77 -2.40 -9.18
CA LYS A 44 11.55 -3.74 -9.73
C LYS A 44 11.47 -4.75 -8.60
N CYS A 45 10.41 -5.57 -8.59
CA CYS A 45 10.12 -6.54 -7.54
C CYS A 45 9.77 -7.89 -8.12
N ILE A 46 10.04 -8.95 -7.34
CA ILE A 46 9.58 -10.31 -7.61
C ILE A 46 8.80 -10.81 -6.39
N ARG A 47 7.61 -11.38 -6.63
CA ARG A 47 6.83 -12.16 -5.67
C ARG A 47 6.40 -13.46 -6.32
N THR A 48 6.54 -14.56 -5.61
CA THR A 48 6.22 -15.90 -6.10
C THR A 48 5.15 -16.62 -5.27
N GLY A 49 4.64 -15.99 -4.22
CA GLY A 49 3.59 -16.57 -3.36
C GLY A 49 2.34 -16.98 -4.14
N ASP A 50 1.95 -16.17 -5.13
CA ASP A 50 0.76 -16.40 -5.94
C ASP A 50 1.07 -16.92 -7.35
N ILE A 51 2.19 -17.65 -7.52
CA ILE A 51 2.63 -18.13 -8.84
C ILE A 51 1.57 -19.02 -9.50
N GLU A 52 0.83 -19.78 -8.72
CA GLU A 52 -0.24 -20.66 -9.19
C GLU A 52 -1.44 -19.89 -9.78
N GLU A 53 -1.59 -18.61 -9.43
CA GLU A 53 -2.66 -17.74 -9.90
C GLU A 53 -2.28 -16.94 -11.15
N VAL A 54 -1.01 -16.97 -11.54
CA VAL A 54 -0.52 -16.29 -12.75
C VAL A 54 -1.11 -16.95 -13.99
N GLY A 55 -1.77 -16.11 -14.82
CA GLY A 55 -2.49 -16.57 -16.01
C GLY A 55 -3.92 -17.06 -15.75
N LYS A 56 -4.34 -17.22 -14.49
CA LYS A 56 -5.73 -17.55 -14.12
C LYS A 56 -6.52 -16.29 -13.77
N THR A 57 -5.88 -15.34 -13.13
CA THR A 57 -6.49 -14.05 -12.77
C THR A 57 -5.91 -12.93 -13.62
N ALA A 58 -6.62 -11.79 -13.69
CA ALA A 58 -6.18 -10.62 -14.44
C ALA A 58 -5.12 -9.77 -13.71
N ARG A 59 -4.78 -10.10 -12.47
CA ARG A 59 -3.97 -9.22 -11.60
C ARG A 59 -2.70 -9.86 -11.02
N HIS A 60 -2.57 -11.19 -11.03
CA HIS A 60 -1.39 -11.86 -10.45
C HIS A 60 -0.25 -11.95 -11.46
N HIS A 61 0.90 -11.41 -11.06
CA HIS A 61 2.17 -11.45 -11.78
C HIS A 61 3.30 -11.79 -10.82
N THR A 62 4.36 -12.40 -11.31
CA THR A 62 5.57 -12.65 -10.50
C THR A 62 6.53 -11.47 -10.49
N PHE A 63 6.69 -10.80 -11.64
CA PHE A 63 7.50 -9.60 -11.79
C PHE A 63 6.62 -8.36 -11.93
N PHE A 64 6.94 -7.30 -11.19
CA PHE A 64 6.23 -6.02 -11.26
C PHE A 64 7.15 -4.87 -10.83
N GLN A 65 6.69 -3.66 -11.08
CA GLN A 65 7.32 -2.44 -10.60
C GLN A 65 6.43 -1.83 -9.50
N MET A 66 7.02 -1.60 -8.34
CA MET A 66 6.33 -0.95 -7.22
C MET A 66 6.70 0.53 -7.20
N LEU A 67 5.70 1.37 -7.46
CA LEU A 67 5.83 2.81 -7.25
C LEU A 67 5.78 3.08 -5.75
N GLY A 68 6.67 3.95 -5.27
CA GLY A 68 6.74 4.26 -3.85
C GLY A 68 7.17 5.69 -3.59
N ASN A 69 6.64 6.24 -2.51
CA ASN A 69 7.10 7.45 -1.89
C ASN A 69 7.36 7.17 -0.41
N PHE A 70 8.48 7.64 0.10
CA PHE A 70 8.95 7.29 1.44
C PHE A 70 9.36 8.54 2.18
N SER A 71 8.98 8.60 3.46
CA SER A 71 9.38 9.65 4.39
C SER A 71 10.32 9.08 5.43
N ILE A 72 11.51 9.62 5.52
CA ILE A 72 12.50 9.23 6.52
C ILE A 72 12.51 10.30 7.62
N GLY A 73 11.48 10.25 8.48
CA GLY A 73 11.31 11.21 9.57
C GLY A 73 11.05 12.66 9.10
N ASP A 74 10.28 12.84 8.02
CA ASP A 74 9.91 14.15 7.48
C ASP A 74 8.38 14.33 7.58
N TYR A 75 7.59 13.79 6.65
CA TYR A 75 6.14 13.77 6.75
C TYR A 75 5.65 12.43 7.30
N PHE A 76 4.43 12.41 7.82
CA PHE A 76 3.82 11.23 8.41
C PHE A 76 2.43 10.99 7.83
N ARG A 77 1.60 10.28 8.57
CA ARG A 77 0.27 9.84 8.19
C ARG A 77 -0.63 10.97 7.68
N ASP A 78 -0.70 12.08 8.40
CA ASP A 78 -1.65 13.15 8.10
C ASP A 78 -1.42 13.78 6.73
N GLU A 79 -0.17 14.00 6.38
CA GLU A 79 0.21 14.50 5.06
C GLU A 79 0.05 13.42 4.00
N ALA A 80 0.51 12.20 4.29
CA ALA A 80 0.48 11.09 3.34
C ALA A 80 -0.96 10.76 2.91
N LEU A 81 -1.89 10.64 3.85
CA LEU A 81 -3.30 10.37 3.54
C LEU A 81 -3.96 11.53 2.80
N THR A 82 -3.64 12.76 3.19
CA THR A 82 -4.17 13.95 2.50
C THR A 82 -3.72 13.99 1.04
N TRP A 83 -2.43 13.75 0.78
CA TRP A 83 -1.89 13.76 -0.58
C TRP A 83 -2.37 12.58 -1.40
N ALA A 84 -2.51 11.40 -0.81
CA ALA A 84 -3.07 10.24 -1.49
C ALA A 84 -4.51 10.51 -1.93
N TRP A 85 -5.34 11.07 -1.04
CA TRP A 85 -6.71 11.41 -1.36
C TRP A 85 -6.81 12.49 -2.45
N GLU A 86 -6.00 13.54 -2.35
CA GLU A 86 -5.92 14.56 -3.39
C GLU A 86 -5.50 13.98 -4.74
N LEU A 87 -4.45 13.15 -4.75
CA LEU A 87 -3.95 12.51 -5.97
C LEU A 87 -5.03 11.68 -6.67
N LEU A 88 -5.79 10.89 -5.91
CA LEU A 88 -6.79 10.02 -6.48
C LEU A 88 -8.05 10.77 -6.92
N THR A 89 -8.52 11.74 -6.13
CA THR A 89 -9.86 12.31 -6.30
C THR A 89 -9.89 13.71 -6.92
N SER A 90 -8.75 14.38 -7.06
CA SER A 90 -8.72 15.72 -7.66
C SER A 90 -8.81 15.64 -9.19
N PRO A 91 -9.62 16.52 -9.84
CA PRO A 91 -9.66 16.64 -11.30
C PRO A 91 -8.32 17.01 -11.94
N LYS A 92 -7.40 17.52 -11.14
CA LYS A 92 -6.03 17.84 -11.58
C LYS A 92 -5.18 16.60 -11.82
N TYR A 93 -5.54 15.47 -11.20
CA TYR A 93 -4.77 14.22 -11.23
C TYR A 93 -5.61 13.07 -11.79
N PHE A 94 -5.99 12.09 -10.97
CA PHE A 94 -6.69 10.91 -11.46
C PHE A 94 -8.21 11.06 -11.58
N ASP A 95 -8.81 12.05 -10.90
CA ASP A 95 -10.25 12.35 -10.94
C ASP A 95 -11.14 11.12 -10.71
N MET A 96 -10.73 10.25 -9.79
CA MET A 96 -11.50 9.06 -9.44
C MET A 96 -12.76 9.43 -8.68
N ASP A 97 -13.83 8.69 -8.94
CA ASP A 97 -15.11 8.85 -8.26
C ASP A 97 -14.99 8.44 -6.78
N LYS A 98 -15.17 9.39 -5.88
CA LYS A 98 -15.09 9.16 -4.42
C LYS A 98 -16.08 8.13 -3.92
N ASP A 99 -17.22 7.99 -4.60
CA ASP A 99 -18.28 7.05 -4.22
C ASP A 99 -17.97 5.60 -4.65
N LYS A 100 -16.86 5.40 -5.35
CA LYS A 100 -16.33 4.08 -5.72
C LYS A 100 -15.08 3.69 -4.94
N LEU A 101 -14.56 4.59 -4.10
CA LEU A 101 -13.37 4.31 -3.32
C LEU A 101 -13.76 3.77 -1.94
N TYR A 102 -13.23 2.60 -1.62
CA TYR A 102 -13.32 1.94 -0.32
C TYR A 102 -11.95 1.91 0.32
N ILE A 103 -11.91 2.04 1.63
CA ILE A 103 -10.65 2.16 2.36
C ILE A 103 -10.65 1.17 3.51
N THR A 104 -9.55 0.48 3.69
CA THR A 104 -9.31 -0.35 4.87
C THR A 104 -8.30 0.31 5.79
N VAL A 105 -8.43 0.07 7.08
CA VAL A 105 -7.49 0.51 8.12
C VAL A 105 -7.29 -0.61 9.14
N TYR A 106 -6.13 -0.64 9.76
CA TYR A 106 -5.91 -1.54 10.89
C TYR A 106 -6.92 -1.26 12.01
N THR A 107 -7.44 -2.31 12.64
CA THR A 107 -8.54 -2.22 13.63
C THR A 107 -8.26 -1.23 14.75
N ASP A 108 -7.02 -1.18 15.25
CA ASP A 108 -6.62 -0.31 16.34
C ASP A 108 -6.08 1.06 15.89
N ASP A 109 -5.97 1.31 14.57
CA ASP A 109 -5.50 2.60 14.06
C ASP A 109 -6.64 3.63 13.97
N VAL A 110 -7.07 4.08 15.14
CA VAL A 110 -8.13 5.09 15.30
C VAL A 110 -7.76 6.41 14.62
N ASP A 111 -6.49 6.76 14.62
CA ASP A 111 -6.04 8.02 14.03
C ASP A 111 -6.16 8.03 12.51
N SER A 112 -5.75 6.94 11.82
CA SER A 112 -5.96 6.82 10.37
C SER A 112 -7.45 6.80 10.02
N TYR A 113 -8.27 6.08 10.81
CA TYR A 113 -9.72 6.09 10.65
C TYR A 113 -10.29 7.52 10.69
N ASN A 114 -9.97 8.26 11.75
CA ASN A 114 -10.45 9.62 11.93
C ASN A 114 -9.92 10.57 10.85
N LYS A 115 -8.69 10.38 10.41
CA LYS A 115 -8.12 11.16 9.32
C LYS A 115 -8.90 10.97 8.03
N TRP A 116 -9.22 9.73 7.65
CA TRP A 116 -10.04 9.44 6.46
C TRP A 116 -11.44 10.08 6.54
N ILE A 117 -12.09 9.99 7.70
CA ILE A 117 -13.37 10.68 7.93
C ILE A 117 -13.22 12.19 7.72
N SER A 118 -12.16 12.80 8.24
CA SER A 118 -11.90 14.24 8.08
C SER A 118 -11.65 14.66 6.63
N LEU A 119 -11.18 13.74 5.78
CA LEU A 119 -10.99 13.94 4.34
C LEU A 119 -12.28 13.74 3.52
N GLY A 120 -13.38 13.36 4.18
CA GLY A 120 -14.69 13.21 3.57
C GLY A 120 -15.00 11.79 3.08
N VAL A 121 -14.25 10.78 3.50
CA VAL A 121 -14.60 9.38 3.27
C VAL A 121 -15.84 9.03 4.10
N LYS A 122 -16.83 8.39 3.46
CA LYS A 122 -18.05 7.96 4.14
C LYS A 122 -17.73 6.81 5.11
N PRO A 123 -18.32 6.78 6.32
CA PRO A 123 -18.11 5.65 7.24
C PRO A 123 -18.45 4.28 6.65
N SER A 124 -19.45 4.22 5.75
CA SER A 124 -19.82 3.00 5.01
C SER A 124 -18.79 2.51 3.99
N HIS A 125 -17.79 3.33 3.68
CA HIS A 125 -16.69 3.03 2.78
C HIS A 125 -15.36 2.81 3.53
N LEU A 126 -15.41 2.75 4.85
CA LEU A 126 -14.24 2.64 5.69
C LEU A 126 -14.33 1.37 6.56
N VAL A 127 -13.48 0.41 6.28
CA VAL A 127 -13.51 -0.93 6.86
C VAL A 127 -12.30 -1.14 7.75
N LYS A 128 -12.49 -1.71 8.93
CA LYS A 128 -11.43 -2.05 9.88
C LYS A 128 -11.05 -3.51 9.71
N LEU A 129 -9.78 -3.79 9.46
CA LEU A 129 -9.25 -5.14 9.27
C LEU A 129 -7.98 -5.36 10.09
N ASP A 130 -7.90 -6.48 10.79
CA ASP A 130 -6.70 -6.90 11.52
C ASP A 130 -5.53 -7.19 10.57
N GLY A 131 -5.84 -7.60 9.33
CA GLY A 131 -4.86 -7.85 8.28
C GLY A 131 -4.13 -6.60 7.77
N ASN A 132 -4.61 -5.38 8.08
CA ASN A 132 -3.93 -4.14 7.73
C ASN A 132 -2.76 -3.84 8.69
N PHE A 133 -1.90 -4.84 8.88
CA PHE A 133 -0.64 -4.72 9.60
C PHE A 133 0.46 -5.43 8.82
N TRP A 134 1.48 -4.68 8.42
CA TRP A 134 2.59 -5.20 7.63
C TRP A 134 3.86 -5.36 8.43
N GLU A 135 4.69 -6.31 8.04
CA GLU A 135 6.01 -6.53 8.62
C GLU A 135 7.01 -7.02 7.57
N ILE A 136 8.27 -6.72 7.77
CA ILE A 136 9.39 -7.21 6.96
C ILE A 136 10.33 -7.96 7.87
N GLY A 137 9.98 -9.15 8.33
CA GLY A 137 10.85 -9.96 9.19
C GLY A 137 11.53 -9.12 10.28
N PRO A 138 12.84 -9.26 10.51
CA PRO A 138 13.58 -8.37 11.41
C PRO A 138 13.75 -6.99 10.76
N GLY A 139 12.82 -6.08 10.96
CA GLY A 139 12.83 -4.76 10.33
C GLY A 139 11.60 -3.92 10.66
N PRO A 140 11.32 -2.89 9.87
CA PRO A 140 10.15 -2.04 10.06
C PRO A 140 8.85 -2.84 9.98
N SER A 141 7.90 -2.51 10.82
CA SER A 141 6.52 -3.03 10.82
C SER A 141 5.57 -1.95 11.29
N GLY A 142 4.30 -2.09 10.98
CA GLY A 142 3.29 -1.15 11.44
C GLY A 142 1.93 -1.34 10.78
N PRO A 143 0.93 -0.58 11.26
CA PRO A 143 -0.37 -0.56 10.61
C PRO A 143 -0.25 0.04 9.21
N ASP A 144 -1.15 -0.40 8.34
CA ASP A 144 -1.34 0.18 7.03
C ASP A 144 -2.80 0.56 6.76
N THR A 145 -3.00 1.21 5.65
CA THR A 145 -4.31 1.54 5.11
C THR A 145 -4.26 1.36 3.59
N GLU A 146 -5.26 0.74 3.04
CA GLU A 146 -5.34 0.45 1.62
C GLU A 146 -6.55 1.14 1.00
N ILE A 147 -6.45 1.47 -0.29
CA ILE A 147 -7.50 2.14 -1.05
C ILE A 147 -7.91 1.23 -2.22
N PHE A 148 -9.18 0.90 -2.31
CA PHE A 148 -9.77 0.04 -3.32
C PHE A 148 -10.72 0.83 -4.21
N ASP A 149 -10.67 0.59 -5.51
CA ASP A 149 -11.60 1.13 -6.50
C ASP A 149 -12.63 0.07 -6.89
N ASP A 150 -13.91 0.34 -6.60
CA ASP A 150 -15.01 -0.50 -7.06
C ASP A 150 -15.26 -0.28 -8.55
N ARG A 151 -14.80 -1.21 -9.35
CA ARG A 151 -14.95 -1.21 -10.80
C ARG A 151 -16.34 -1.68 -11.27
N GLY A 152 -17.22 -2.04 -10.33
CA GLY A 152 -18.58 -2.49 -10.56
C GLY A 152 -18.71 -3.94 -11.00
N GLU A 153 -19.96 -4.43 -11.08
CA GLU A 153 -20.36 -5.81 -11.33
C GLU A 153 -19.72 -6.46 -12.57
N LYS A 154 -19.33 -5.67 -13.55
CA LYS A 154 -18.65 -6.17 -14.75
C LYS A 154 -17.36 -6.91 -14.43
N TYR A 155 -16.68 -6.53 -13.36
CA TYR A 155 -15.40 -7.07 -12.94
C TYR A 155 -15.50 -8.01 -11.75
N ASP A 156 -16.65 -8.03 -11.09
CA ASP A 156 -16.99 -8.94 -10.00
C ASP A 156 -18.38 -9.55 -10.26
N LYS A 157 -18.38 -10.63 -11.02
CA LYS A 157 -19.63 -11.30 -11.43
C LYS A 157 -20.41 -11.93 -10.27
N GLU A 158 -19.75 -12.19 -9.17
CA GLU A 158 -20.34 -12.80 -7.99
C GLU A 158 -20.73 -11.76 -6.93
N GLY A 159 -20.32 -10.49 -7.12
CA GLY A 159 -20.62 -9.37 -6.22
C GLY A 159 -19.98 -9.50 -4.83
N ASN A 160 -18.91 -10.28 -4.72
CA ASN A 160 -18.33 -10.66 -3.44
C ASN A 160 -17.19 -9.71 -2.98
N GLY A 161 -16.62 -8.88 -3.89
CA GLY A 161 -15.42 -8.09 -3.57
C GLY A 161 -15.62 -7.14 -2.39
N ILE A 162 -16.69 -6.36 -2.38
CA ILE A 162 -17.02 -5.45 -1.27
C ILE A 162 -17.56 -6.21 -0.07
N LYS A 163 -18.36 -7.27 -0.31
CA LYS A 163 -18.86 -8.12 0.78
C LYS A 163 -17.73 -8.82 1.52
N LEU A 164 -16.72 -9.33 0.82
CA LEU A 164 -15.54 -9.93 1.45
C LEU A 164 -14.80 -8.94 2.35
N LEU A 165 -14.68 -7.67 1.94
CA LEU A 165 -14.11 -6.63 2.79
C LEU A 165 -14.99 -6.34 4.02
N GLN A 166 -16.29 -6.58 3.95
CA GLN A 166 -17.24 -6.36 5.04
C GLN A 166 -17.46 -7.60 5.92
N GLU A 167 -17.34 -8.80 5.36
CA GLU A 167 -17.54 -10.08 6.05
C GLU A 167 -16.33 -10.52 6.88
N GLU A 168 -15.13 -9.97 6.65
CA GLU A 168 -13.99 -10.15 7.54
C GLU A 168 -14.13 -9.42 8.90
N ILE A 169 -15.27 -8.72 9.13
CA ILE A 169 -15.57 -7.94 10.33
C ILE A 169 -16.46 -8.71 11.34
N GLU A 170 -17.11 -9.82 10.95
CA GLU A 170 -17.90 -10.69 11.82
C GLU A 170 -17.09 -11.89 12.32
#